data_88e2a71386b3351632544cf3b83f9dbe
#
_entry.id   88e2a71386b3351632544cf3b83f9dbe
#
_cell.length_a   1.000
_cell.length_b   1.000
_cell.length_c   1.000
_cell.angle_alpha   90.00
_cell.angle_beta   90.00
_cell.angle_gamma   90.00
#
_symmetry.space_group_name_H-M   'P 1'
#
loop_
_entity.id
_entity.type
_entity.pdbx_description
1 polymer ?
#
loop_
_entity_poly.entity_id
_entity_poly.type
_entity_poly.pdbx_seq_one_letter_code
_entity_poly.pdbx_strand_id
1 'polypeptide(L)'
;MREGKIVGRVAAIINHRANETWNKKVVRFGWIDFVDDLDVSRALIDTVKQWGRERGMNEIEGPLGFTDMDAEGMLIDGFDQLSTMATIYNYPYYPEHMNLLGLERSADWVEMKVYIPDAIPEKHKRISAIIAQKYKLHIRKITSRKEIKETGIAHDIFRLINKAYTPLFNYSQMTERQIDQYVNMYVPVLDLRMVSIVENEQNEIVAVGISMASLSEALQKAKGKL
;
A
#
# COMPACT_ATOMS: atom_id res chain seq x y z
N MET A 1 -16.47 -14.83 -18.81
CA MET A 1 -17.26 -13.99 -19.75
C MET A 1 -18.67 -14.55 -19.84
N ARG A 2 -19.68 -13.70 -19.95
CA ARG A 2 -21.08 -14.08 -20.25
C ARG A 2 -21.49 -13.42 -21.55
N GLU A 3 -22.03 -14.18 -22.49
CA GLU A 3 -22.47 -13.66 -23.80
C GLU A 3 -21.44 -12.75 -24.49
N GLY A 4 -20.16 -13.11 -24.40
CA GLY A 4 -19.07 -12.33 -24.97
C GLY A 4 -18.64 -11.08 -24.19
N LYS A 5 -19.32 -10.74 -23.07
CA LYS A 5 -18.97 -9.60 -22.23
C LYS A 5 -18.09 -10.04 -21.05
N ILE A 6 -17.09 -9.22 -20.70
CA ILE A 6 -16.31 -9.40 -19.48
C ILE A 6 -17.20 -8.99 -18.30
N VAL A 7 -17.45 -9.92 -17.38
CA VAL A 7 -18.28 -9.71 -16.17
C VAL A 7 -17.47 -9.75 -14.88
N GLY A 8 -16.18 -10.08 -14.97
CA GLY A 8 -15.25 -10.05 -13.84
C GLY A 8 -13.85 -10.40 -14.25
N ARG A 9 -12.91 -10.06 -13.40
CA ARG A 9 -11.48 -10.38 -13.50
C ARG A 9 -10.90 -10.65 -12.12
N VAL A 10 -9.82 -11.40 -12.06
CA VAL A 10 -9.02 -11.62 -10.85
C VAL A 10 -7.61 -12.03 -11.26
N ALA A 11 -6.63 -11.67 -10.46
CA ALA A 11 -5.28 -12.21 -10.56
C ALA A 11 -5.02 -13.20 -9.42
N ALA A 12 -4.52 -14.39 -9.76
CA ALA A 12 -3.98 -15.34 -8.79
C ALA A 12 -2.47 -15.14 -8.68
N ILE A 13 -1.97 -14.98 -7.45
CA ILE A 13 -0.58 -14.59 -7.19
C ILE A 13 0.01 -15.50 -6.10
N ILE A 14 1.21 -16.02 -6.32
CA ILE A 14 2.00 -16.66 -5.27
C ILE A 14 3.24 -15.79 -5.02
N ASN A 15 3.28 -15.12 -3.88
CA ASN A 15 4.48 -14.44 -3.43
C ASN A 15 5.29 -15.40 -2.56
N HIS A 16 6.27 -16.07 -3.17
CA HIS A 16 7.10 -17.07 -2.49
C HIS A 16 7.84 -16.47 -1.29
N ARG A 17 8.35 -15.24 -1.41
CA ARG A 17 9.04 -14.56 -0.32
C ARG A 17 8.12 -14.27 0.86
N ALA A 18 6.89 -13.79 0.60
CA ALA A 18 5.91 -13.60 1.66
C ALA A 18 5.57 -14.94 2.33
N ASN A 19 5.33 -15.99 1.56
CA ASN A 19 5.05 -17.32 2.06
C ASN A 19 6.20 -17.87 2.93
N GLU A 20 7.44 -17.66 2.53
CA GLU A 20 8.62 -18.04 3.33
C GLU A 20 8.72 -17.20 4.60
N THR A 21 8.59 -15.87 4.50
CA THR A 21 8.69 -14.94 5.65
C THR A 21 7.66 -15.28 6.73
N TRP A 22 6.43 -15.59 6.31
CA TRP A 22 5.32 -15.84 7.22
C TRP A 22 5.05 -17.32 7.48
N ASN A 23 5.88 -18.22 6.93
CA ASN A 23 5.72 -19.67 7.03
C ASN A 23 4.32 -20.15 6.64
N LYS A 24 3.82 -19.67 5.51
CA LYS A 24 2.50 -19.94 4.97
C LYS A 24 2.56 -20.62 3.60
N LYS A 25 1.44 -21.17 3.14
CA LYS A 25 1.24 -21.68 1.77
C LYS A 25 0.00 -21.03 1.16
N VAL A 26 0.11 -19.73 0.91
CA VAL A 26 -0.98 -18.86 0.49
C VAL A 26 -0.91 -18.59 -1.00
N VAL A 27 -2.06 -18.69 -1.67
CA VAL A 27 -2.33 -18.02 -2.94
C VAL A 27 -3.08 -16.72 -2.65
N ARG A 28 -2.58 -15.60 -3.16
CA ARG A 28 -3.27 -14.31 -3.08
C ARG A 28 -4.26 -14.18 -4.24
N PHE A 29 -5.39 -13.51 -4.01
CA PHE A 29 -6.22 -12.98 -5.08
C PHE A 29 -6.15 -11.46 -5.04
N GLY A 30 -5.87 -10.83 -6.20
CA GLY A 30 -5.75 -9.38 -6.30
C GLY A 30 -6.37 -8.85 -7.58
N TRP A 31 -6.47 -7.53 -7.71
CA TRP A 31 -7.09 -6.84 -8.85
C TRP A 31 -8.43 -7.45 -9.24
N ILE A 32 -9.23 -7.83 -8.22
CA ILE A 32 -10.53 -8.45 -8.43
C ILE A 32 -11.59 -7.40 -8.73
N ASP A 33 -12.29 -7.58 -9.84
CA ASP A 33 -13.49 -6.82 -10.17
C ASP A 33 -14.57 -7.77 -10.70
N PHE A 34 -15.81 -7.54 -10.33
CA PHE A 34 -16.93 -8.36 -10.77
C PHE A 34 -18.26 -7.59 -10.69
N VAL A 35 -19.20 -7.98 -11.53
CA VAL A 35 -20.58 -7.49 -11.44
C VAL A 35 -21.26 -8.09 -10.21
N ASP A 36 -22.33 -7.43 -9.71
CA ASP A 36 -23.12 -7.91 -8.59
C ASP A 36 -23.88 -9.20 -8.95
N ASP A 37 -23.13 -10.30 -8.95
CA ASP A 37 -23.60 -11.64 -9.28
C ASP A 37 -22.71 -12.66 -8.53
N LEU A 38 -23.30 -13.38 -7.58
CA LEU A 38 -22.59 -14.32 -6.70
C LEU A 38 -21.93 -15.46 -7.47
N ASP A 39 -22.52 -15.92 -8.59
CA ASP A 39 -21.92 -16.97 -9.40
C ASP A 39 -20.65 -16.49 -10.11
N VAL A 40 -20.59 -15.20 -10.46
CA VAL A 40 -19.39 -14.62 -11.05
C VAL A 40 -18.26 -14.53 -10.02
N SER A 41 -18.53 -13.98 -8.84
CA SER A 41 -17.52 -13.90 -7.78
C SER A 41 -17.07 -15.28 -7.29
N ARG A 42 -18.01 -16.24 -7.19
CA ARG A 42 -17.70 -17.64 -6.87
C ARG A 42 -16.76 -18.26 -7.89
N ALA A 43 -17.06 -18.13 -9.17
CA ALA A 43 -16.22 -18.68 -10.24
C ALA A 43 -14.81 -18.08 -10.23
N LEU A 44 -14.67 -16.77 -9.96
CA LEU A 44 -13.36 -16.12 -9.84
C LEU A 44 -12.56 -16.69 -8.64
N ILE A 45 -13.16 -16.72 -7.45
CA ILE A 45 -12.50 -17.21 -6.24
C ILE A 45 -12.18 -18.69 -6.34
N ASP A 46 -13.07 -19.52 -6.86
CA ASP A 46 -12.84 -20.96 -7.04
C ASP A 46 -11.71 -21.22 -8.06
N THR A 47 -11.61 -20.39 -9.11
CA THR A 47 -10.49 -20.47 -10.05
C THR A 47 -9.16 -20.19 -9.36
N VAL A 48 -9.09 -19.17 -8.50
CA VAL A 48 -7.87 -18.88 -7.71
C VAL A 48 -7.56 -20.02 -6.75
N LYS A 49 -8.55 -20.53 -6.02
CA LYS A 49 -8.39 -21.67 -5.11
C LYS A 49 -7.85 -22.91 -5.84
N GLN A 50 -8.42 -23.25 -7.00
CA GLN A 50 -7.96 -24.37 -7.80
C GLN A 50 -6.52 -24.17 -8.27
N TRP A 51 -6.23 -23.03 -8.87
CA TRP A 51 -4.89 -22.69 -9.37
C TRP A 51 -3.82 -22.74 -8.26
N GLY A 52 -4.18 -22.28 -7.06
CA GLY A 52 -3.33 -22.34 -5.88
C GLY A 52 -3.08 -23.76 -5.42
N ARG A 53 -4.12 -24.60 -5.31
CA ARG A 53 -4.01 -26.03 -4.92
C ARG A 53 -3.10 -26.81 -5.85
N GLU A 54 -3.22 -26.60 -7.15
CA GLU A 54 -2.35 -27.24 -8.16
C GLU A 54 -0.86 -26.87 -7.99
N ARG A 55 -0.58 -25.79 -7.22
CA ARG A 55 0.79 -25.29 -6.91
C ARG A 55 1.18 -25.49 -5.45
N GLY A 56 0.43 -26.31 -4.73
CA GLY A 56 0.75 -26.67 -3.34
C GLY A 56 0.33 -25.62 -2.29
N MET A 57 -0.51 -24.66 -2.66
CA MET A 57 -1.09 -23.71 -1.70
C MET A 57 -2.32 -24.32 -1.03
N ASN A 58 -2.49 -24.04 0.25
CA ASN A 58 -3.60 -24.56 1.06
C ASN A 58 -4.47 -23.44 1.66
N GLU A 59 -4.06 -22.18 1.50
CA GLU A 59 -4.77 -21.01 1.97
C GLU A 59 -4.97 -20.02 0.82
N ILE A 60 -6.01 -19.18 0.92
CA ILE A 60 -6.28 -18.06 0.03
C ILE A 60 -6.41 -16.78 0.85
N GLU A 61 -5.72 -15.72 0.46
CA GLU A 61 -5.79 -14.40 1.08
C GLU A 61 -5.99 -13.31 0.02
N GLY A 62 -6.71 -12.26 0.38
CA GLY A 62 -6.88 -11.10 -0.49
C GLY A 62 -8.11 -10.24 -0.13
N PRO A 63 -8.34 -9.21 -0.92
CA PRO A 63 -7.56 -8.79 -2.09
C PRO A 63 -6.17 -8.27 -1.72
N LEU A 64 -5.14 -8.81 -2.35
CA LEU A 64 -3.75 -8.40 -2.14
C LEU A 64 -3.01 -8.41 -3.48
N GLY A 65 -2.19 -7.40 -3.71
CA GLY A 65 -1.24 -7.37 -4.81
C GLY A 65 -0.02 -8.26 -4.57
N PHE A 66 1.02 -8.05 -5.36
CA PHE A 66 2.27 -8.80 -5.20
C PHE A 66 3.08 -8.26 -4.01
N THR A 67 3.12 -6.93 -3.82
CA THR A 67 3.81 -6.25 -2.71
C THR A 67 2.85 -5.29 -2.02
N ASP A 68 3.22 -4.77 -0.86
CA ASP A 68 2.49 -3.76 -0.10
C ASP A 68 2.42 -2.37 -0.80
N MET A 69 3.09 -2.22 -1.96
CA MET A 69 2.94 -1.04 -2.80
C MET A 69 1.84 -1.20 -3.84
N ASP A 70 1.25 -2.37 -3.94
CA ASP A 70 0.10 -2.66 -4.79
C ASP A 70 -1.21 -2.39 -4.03
N ALA A 71 -2.32 -2.47 -4.74
CA ALA A 71 -3.64 -2.35 -4.13
C ALA A 71 -3.94 -3.51 -3.16
N GLU A 72 -4.35 -3.19 -1.94
CA GLU A 72 -4.61 -4.15 -0.85
C GLU A 72 -5.97 -3.90 -0.21
N GLY A 73 -6.65 -5.00 0.15
CA GLY A 73 -7.90 -4.96 0.87
C GLY A 73 -9.12 -4.60 0.00
N MET A 74 -10.22 -4.39 0.67
CA MET A 74 -11.47 -3.88 0.10
C MET A 74 -12.11 -2.91 1.08
N LEU A 75 -12.81 -1.91 0.56
CA LEU A 75 -13.59 -0.98 1.36
C LEU A 75 -14.74 -1.72 2.03
N ILE A 76 -14.88 -1.57 3.34
CA ILE A 76 -15.96 -2.18 4.15
C ILE A 76 -16.78 -1.14 4.90
N ASP A 77 -16.28 0.08 5.03
CA ASP A 77 -16.94 1.22 5.67
C ASP A 77 -16.50 2.53 5.01
N GLY A 78 -17.30 3.59 5.10
CA GLY A 78 -16.99 4.89 4.50
C GLY A 78 -17.29 4.98 2.99
N PHE A 79 -18.24 4.22 2.47
CA PHE A 79 -18.64 4.23 1.05
C PHE A 79 -19.14 5.60 0.56
N ASP A 80 -19.56 6.47 1.46
CA ASP A 80 -20.02 7.85 1.20
C ASP A 80 -18.88 8.88 1.24
N GLN A 81 -17.66 8.46 1.60
CA GLN A 81 -16.51 9.34 1.70
C GLN A 81 -15.76 9.45 0.37
N LEU A 82 -15.22 10.63 0.09
CA LEU A 82 -14.32 10.81 -1.03
C LEU A 82 -12.95 10.20 -0.69
N SER A 83 -12.63 9.08 -1.31
CA SER A 83 -11.36 8.36 -1.09
C SER A 83 -10.14 9.18 -1.50
N THR A 84 -9.00 8.87 -0.91
CA THR A 84 -7.70 9.33 -1.44
C THR A 84 -7.29 8.49 -2.66
N MET A 85 -6.28 8.94 -3.39
CA MET A 85 -5.77 8.21 -4.56
C MET A 85 -5.17 6.84 -4.18
N ALA A 86 -4.73 6.69 -2.94
CA ALA A 86 -4.13 5.45 -2.43
C ALA A 86 -5.16 4.48 -1.84
N THR A 87 -6.37 4.96 -1.55
CA THR A 87 -7.43 4.15 -0.93
C THR A 87 -8.15 3.32 -1.97
N ILE A 88 -8.44 2.07 -1.61
CA ILE A 88 -9.26 1.17 -2.43
C ILE A 88 -10.73 1.61 -2.36
N TYR A 89 -11.39 1.60 -3.52
CA TYR A 89 -12.84 1.74 -3.60
C TYR A 89 -13.47 0.54 -4.32
N ASN A 90 -14.54 0.03 -3.76
CA ASN A 90 -15.37 -1.02 -4.36
C ASN A 90 -16.83 -0.79 -3.95
N TYR A 91 -17.76 -1.47 -4.59
CA TYR A 91 -19.16 -1.45 -4.21
C TYR A 91 -19.42 -2.23 -2.91
N PRO A 92 -20.49 -1.90 -2.15
CA PRO A 92 -20.83 -2.58 -0.89
C PRO A 92 -21.04 -4.08 -1.02
N TYR A 93 -21.49 -4.58 -2.17
CA TYR A 93 -21.69 -6.03 -2.39
C TYR A 93 -20.39 -6.84 -2.38
N TYR A 94 -19.20 -6.22 -2.53
CA TYR A 94 -17.93 -6.95 -2.52
C TYR A 94 -17.69 -7.71 -1.20
N PRO A 95 -17.67 -7.05 -0.02
CA PRO A 95 -17.52 -7.76 1.25
C PRO A 95 -18.66 -8.73 1.54
N GLU A 96 -19.88 -8.45 1.09
CA GLU A 96 -21.02 -9.37 1.23
C GLU A 96 -20.78 -10.67 0.46
N HIS A 97 -20.31 -10.58 -0.80
CA HIS A 97 -19.95 -11.75 -1.60
C HIS A 97 -18.82 -12.55 -0.95
N MET A 98 -17.77 -11.90 -0.43
CA MET A 98 -16.66 -12.60 0.22
C MET A 98 -17.15 -13.39 1.43
N ASN A 99 -18.03 -12.81 2.26
CA ASN A 99 -18.64 -13.51 3.39
C ASN A 99 -19.50 -14.72 2.93
N LEU A 100 -20.32 -14.55 1.88
CA LEU A 100 -21.15 -15.62 1.32
C LEU A 100 -20.32 -16.76 0.69
N LEU A 101 -19.10 -16.46 0.26
CA LEU A 101 -18.13 -17.44 -0.26
C LEU A 101 -17.28 -18.09 0.84
N GLY A 102 -17.57 -17.78 2.12
CA GLY A 102 -16.89 -18.37 3.28
C GLY A 102 -15.48 -17.84 3.52
N LEU A 103 -15.16 -16.64 3.03
CA LEU A 103 -13.94 -15.95 3.37
C LEU A 103 -14.14 -15.15 4.66
N GLU A 104 -13.15 -15.19 5.55
CA GLU A 104 -13.16 -14.49 6.84
C GLU A 104 -12.25 -13.28 6.81
N ARG A 105 -12.52 -12.30 7.69
CA ARG A 105 -11.66 -11.11 7.85
C ARG A 105 -10.33 -11.54 8.49
N SER A 106 -9.24 -11.08 7.90
CA SER A 106 -7.87 -11.40 8.35
C SER A 106 -7.20 -10.21 9.03
N ALA A 107 -7.31 -9.03 8.44
CA ALA A 107 -6.78 -7.79 8.99
C ALA A 107 -7.64 -6.61 8.53
N ASP A 108 -7.60 -5.52 9.31
CA ASP A 108 -8.26 -4.27 8.97
C ASP A 108 -7.24 -3.13 8.92
N TRP A 109 -7.38 -2.26 7.94
CA TRP A 109 -6.70 -0.98 7.86
C TRP A 109 -7.69 0.14 8.14
N VAL A 110 -7.26 1.14 8.85
CA VAL A 110 -8.07 2.31 9.20
C VAL A 110 -7.46 3.54 8.55
N GLU A 111 -8.26 4.26 7.78
CA GLU A 111 -7.91 5.58 7.26
C GLU A 111 -8.51 6.66 8.16
N MET A 112 -7.70 7.65 8.53
CA MET A 112 -8.12 8.72 9.44
C MET A 112 -7.97 10.08 8.78
N LYS A 113 -9.03 10.88 8.81
CA LYS A 113 -8.97 12.29 8.44
C LYS A 113 -8.49 13.11 9.62
N VAL A 114 -7.32 13.75 9.47
CA VAL A 114 -6.73 14.60 10.50
C VAL A 114 -6.84 16.07 10.07
N TYR A 115 -7.40 16.91 10.93
CA TYR A 115 -7.42 18.35 10.72
C TYR A 115 -6.13 18.96 11.27
N ILE A 116 -5.40 19.65 10.39
CA ILE A 116 -4.15 20.30 10.78
C ILE A 116 -4.50 21.61 11.49
N PRO A 117 -4.02 21.84 12.72
CA PRO A 117 -4.24 23.10 13.42
C PRO A 117 -3.43 24.23 12.77
N ASP A 118 -3.88 25.50 12.94
CA ASP A 118 -3.21 26.71 12.40
C ASP A 118 -1.76 26.84 12.87
N ALA A 119 -1.45 26.33 14.07
CA ALA A 119 -0.10 26.27 14.62
C ALA A 119 0.21 24.92 15.23
N ILE A 120 1.48 24.51 15.12
CA ILE A 120 1.95 23.28 15.78
C ILE A 120 1.81 23.45 17.31
N PRO A 121 1.10 22.53 17.98
CA PRO A 121 0.95 22.60 19.44
C PRO A 121 2.30 22.60 20.16
N GLU A 122 2.44 23.40 21.19
CA GLU A 122 3.70 23.55 21.96
C GLU A 122 4.19 22.21 22.55
N LYS A 123 3.26 21.34 22.93
CA LYS A 123 3.60 19.98 23.38
C LYS A 123 4.41 19.22 22.32
N HIS A 124 4.00 19.28 21.06
CA HIS A 124 4.69 18.58 19.97
C HIS A 124 6.05 19.19 19.67
N LYS A 125 6.17 20.54 19.66
CA LYS A 125 7.44 21.21 19.50
C LYS A 125 8.44 20.82 20.57
N ARG A 126 8.00 20.81 21.86
CA ARG A 126 8.85 20.44 22.99
C ARG A 126 9.30 18.99 22.91
N ILE A 127 8.38 18.05 22.63
CA ILE A 127 8.70 16.62 22.51
C ILE A 127 9.69 16.39 21.36
N SER A 128 9.45 17.01 20.21
CA SER A 128 10.33 16.94 19.03
C SER A 128 11.75 17.42 19.37
N ALA A 129 11.86 18.56 20.05
CA ALA A 129 13.16 19.10 20.46
C ALA A 129 13.92 18.16 21.44
N ILE A 130 13.22 17.60 22.42
CA ILE A 130 13.79 16.65 23.38
C ILE A 130 14.30 15.39 22.66
N ILE A 131 13.50 14.84 21.74
CA ILE A 131 13.87 13.64 20.97
C ILE A 131 15.08 13.94 20.08
N ALA A 132 15.06 15.08 19.36
CA ALA A 132 16.15 15.49 18.50
C ALA A 132 17.46 15.63 19.29
N GLN A 133 17.40 16.27 20.45
CA GLN A 133 18.57 16.43 21.32
C GLN A 133 19.06 15.10 21.90
N LYS A 134 18.12 14.27 22.45
CA LYS A 134 18.45 13.00 23.09
C LYS A 134 19.12 12.01 22.15
N TYR A 135 18.65 11.93 20.92
CA TYR A 135 19.11 10.98 19.92
C TYR A 135 20.00 11.61 18.85
N LYS A 136 20.36 12.89 19.02
CA LYS A 136 21.20 13.67 18.09
C LYS A 136 20.68 13.62 16.66
N LEU A 137 19.37 13.82 16.50
CA LEU A 137 18.71 13.77 15.22
C LEU A 137 18.65 15.13 14.54
N HIS A 138 18.74 15.13 13.23
CA HIS A 138 18.52 16.33 12.41
C HIS A 138 17.66 16.02 11.19
N ILE A 139 16.99 17.05 10.68
CA ILE A 139 16.17 16.96 9.49
C ILE A 139 17.03 17.29 8.28
N ARG A 140 17.15 16.34 7.35
CA ARG A 140 17.72 16.56 6.04
C ARG A 140 16.61 16.93 5.05
N LYS A 141 16.83 18.00 4.29
CA LYS A 141 15.97 18.39 3.17
C LYS A 141 16.62 18.02 1.85
N ILE A 142 15.86 17.37 0.99
CA ILE A 142 16.28 17.13 -0.39
C ILE A 142 15.90 18.38 -1.20
N THR A 143 16.85 18.93 -1.94
CA THR A 143 16.66 20.16 -2.67
C THR A 143 16.49 19.96 -4.18
N SER A 144 16.96 18.83 -4.70
CA SER A 144 16.88 18.54 -6.13
C SER A 144 16.78 17.04 -6.44
N ARG A 145 16.18 16.70 -7.59
CA ARG A 145 16.19 15.34 -8.11
C ARG A 145 17.58 14.86 -8.52
N LYS A 146 18.48 15.79 -8.84
CA LYS A 146 19.89 15.47 -9.11
C LYS A 146 20.56 14.91 -7.86
N GLU A 147 20.36 15.55 -6.70
CA GLU A 147 20.85 15.06 -5.40
C GLU A 147 20.36 13.64 -5.10
N ILE A 148 19.08 13.37 -5.32
CA ILE A 148 18.51 12.00 -5.09
C ILE A 148 19.26 10.95 -5.92
N LYS A 149 19.55 11.27 -7.19
CA LYS A 149 20.22 10.35 -8.10
C LYS A 149 21.70 10.16 -7.73
N GLU A 150 22.38 11.23 -7.34
CA GLU A 150 23.83 11.20 -7.03
C GLU A 150 24.12 10.54 -5.68
N THR A 151 23.24 10.72 -4.70
CA THR A 151 23.42 10.16 -3.35
C THR A 151 22.82 8.78 -3.16
N GLY A 152 21.90 8.34 -4.03
CA GLY A 152 21.19 7.08 -3.86
C GLY A 152 20.18 7.08 -2.71
N ILE A 153 19.88 8.24 -2.13
CA ILE A 153 19.04 8.38 -0.92
C ILE A 153 17.65 7.78 -1.07
N ALA A 154 17.09 7.75 -2.29
CA ALA A 154 15.80 7.11 -2.53
C ALA A 154 15.85 5.59 -2.27
N HIS A 155 16.95 4.94 -2.62
CA HIS A 155 17.15 3.51 -2.33
C HIS A 155 17.28 3.28 -0.82
N ASP A 156 17.99 4.15 -0.11
CA ASP A 156 18.13 4.05 1.35
C ASP A 156 16.80 4.25 2.08
N ILE A 157 15.93 5.13 1.55
CA ILE A 157 14.55 5.27 2.02
C ILE A 157 13.78 3.95 1.88
N PHE A 158 13.82 3.29 0.72
CA PHE A 158 13.16 2.01 0.53
C PHE A 158 13.77 0.87 1.37
N ARG A 159 15.08 0.89 1.61
CA ARG A 159 15.74 -0.04 2.55
C ARG A 159 15.28 0.20 3.99
N LEU A 160 15.09 1.47 4.39
CA LEU A 160 14.50 1.80 5.68
C LEU A 160 13.06 1.29 5.78
N ILE A 161 12.23 1.47 4.73
CA ILE A 161 10.87 0.92 4.67
C ILE A 161 10.90 -0.60 4.83
N ASN A 162 11.76 -1.30 4.07
CA ASN A 162 11.92 -2.74 4.22
C ASN A 162 12.18 -3.16 5.67
N LYS A 163 13.07 -2.44 6.36
CA LYS A 163 13.40 -2.71 7.77
C LYS A 163 12.24 -2.39 8.72
N ALA A 164 11.61 -1.25 8.53
CA ALA A 164 10.56 -0.75 9.42
C ALA A 164 9.25 -1.55 9.28
N TYR A 165 8.94 -2.03 8.08
CA TYR A 165 7.67 -2.70 7.78
C TYR A 165 7.74 -4.22 7.98
N THR A 166 8.92 -4.79 8.23
CA THR A 166 9.09 -6.24 8.48
C THR A 166 8.05 -6.84 9.45
N PRO A 167 7.65 -6.16 10.56
CA PRO A 167 6.66 -6.73 11.48
C PRO A 167 5.20 -6.51 11.06
N LEU A 168 4.93 -5.78 9.96
CA LEU A 168 3.56 -5.51 9.52
C LEU A 168 2.95 -6.76 8.88
N PHE A 169 1.64 -6.88 9.01
CA PHE A 169 0.87 -8.02 8.51
C PHE A 169 1.15 -8.28 7.02
N ASN A 170 1.51 -9.50 6.71
CA ASN A 170 1.82 -9.99 5.35
C ASN A 170 2.90 -9.23 4.57
N TYR A 171 3.62 -8.31 5.21
CA TYR A 171 4.71 -7.60 4.55
C TYR A 171 5.80 -8.56 4.06
N SER A 172 6.27 -8.35 2.85
CA SER A 172 7.47 -9.02 2.34
C SER A 172 8.46 -7.98 1.82
N GLN A 173 9.72 -8.12 2.25
CA GLN A 173 10.77 -7.18 1.85
C GLN A 173 10.92 -7.12 0.34
N MET A 174 11.02 -5.91 -0.20
CA MET A 174 11.31 -5.66 -1.60
C MET A 174 12.74 -6.07 -1.94
N THR A 175 12.93 -6.63 -3.12
CA THR A 175 14.24 -6.85 -3.73
C THR A 175 14.82 -5.54 -4.22
N GLU A 176 16.14 -5.45 -4.40
CA GLU A 176 16.79 -4.27 -4.99
C GLU A 176 16.18 -3.91 -6.37
N ARG A 177 15.86 -4.91 -7.20
CA ARG A 177 15.18 -4.70 -8.49
C ARG A 177 13.80 -4.04 -8.33
N GLN A 178 13.03 -4.42 -7.32
CA GLN A 178 11.74 -3.80 -7.01
C GLN A 178 11.95 -2.38 -6.48
N ILE A 179 12.97 -2.17 -5.64
CA ILE A 179 13.35 -0.83 -5.17
C ILE A 179 13.70 0.07 -6.35
N ASP A 180 14.54 -0.39 -7.29
CA ASP A 180 14.85 0.35 -8.53
C ASP A 180 13.59 0.74 -9.30
N GLN A 181 12.65 -0.18 -9.43
CA GLN A 181 11.38 0.06 -10.12
C GLN A 181 10.55 1.14 -9.40
N TYR A 182 10.41 1.05 -8.08
CA TYR A 182 9.64 2.03 -7.31
C TYR A 182 10.33 3.40 -7.26
N VAL A 183 11.65 3.46 -7.13
CA VAL A 183 12.41 4.71 -7.22
C VAL A 183 12.14 5.40 -8.56
N ASN A 184 12.21 4.65 -9.66
CA ASN A 184 11.95 5.19 -11.00
C ASN A 184 10.49 5.64 -11.20
N MET A 185 9.55 5.01 -10.53
CA MET A 185 8.12 5.33 -10.61
C MET A 185 7.76 6.56 -9.76
N TYR A 186 8.23 6.60 -8.51
CA TYR A 186 7.77 7.60 -7.55
C TYR A 186 8.59 8.89 -7.54
N VAL A 187 9.91 8.83 -7.66
CA VAL A 187 10.76 10.03 -7.58
C VAL A 187 10.38 11.12 -8.58
N PRO A 188 10.00 10.82 -9.84
CA PRO A 188 9.60 11.85 -10.79
C PRO A 188 8.34 12.63 -10.41
N VAL A 189 7.42 12.01 -9.64
CA VAL A 189 6.11 12.60 -9.30
C VAL A 189 6.07 13.22 -7.89
N LEU A 190 7.11 13.00 -7.07
CA LEU A 190 7.17 13.59 -5.73
C LEU A 190 7.41 15.10 -5.76
N ASP A 191 6.68 15.81 -4.90
CA ASP A 191 7.05 17.16 -4.50
C ASP A 191 8.07 17.10 -3.36
N LEU A 192 9.32 17.44 -3.66
CA LEU A 192 10.42 17.34 -2.70
C LEU A 192 10.22 18.19 -1.44
N ARG A 193 9.40 19.24 -1.51
CA ARG A 193 9.05 20.07 -0.35
C ARG A 193 8.24 19.29 0.69
N MET A 194 7.55 18.24 0.25
CA MET A 194 6.70 17.37 1.07
C MET A 194 7.43 16.09 1.53
N VAL A 195 8.73 16.01 1.29
CA VAL A 195 9.59 14.91 1.76
C VAL A 195 10.43 15.43 2.93
N SER A 196 10.40 14.71 4.03
CA SER A 196 11.21 14.97 5.22
C SER A 196 11.98 13.73 5.60
N ILE A 197 13.29 13.85 5.75
CA ILE A 197 14.19 12.78 6.14
C ILE A 197 14.81 13.15 7.48
N VAL A 198 14.85 12.22 8.40
CA VAL A 198 15.51 12.37 9.69
C VAL A 198 16.74 11.50 9.69
N GLU A 199 17.89 12.10 9.98
CA GLU A 199 19.17 11.43 10.08
C GLU A 199 19.71 11.51 11.52
N ASN A 200 20.52 10.51 11.89
CA ASN A 200 21.26 10.49 13.15
C ASN A 200 22.62 11.24 12.99
N GLU A 201 23.43 11.24 14.07
CA GLU A 201 24.76 11.87 14.08
C GLU A 201 25.74 11.28 13.05
N GLN A 202 25.52 10.04 12.60
CA GLN A 202 26.29 9.34 11.59
C GLN A 202 25.77 9.57 10.18
N ASN A 203 24.77 10.44 9.99
CA ASN A 203 24.03 10.68 8.74
C ASN A 203 23.32 9.41 8.20
N GLU A 204 22.94 8.51 9.09
CA GLU A 204 22.09 7.37 8.72
C GLU A 204 20.61 7.78 8.78
N ILE A 205 19.83 7.38 7.79
CA ILE A 205 18.38 7.65 7.76
C ILE A 205 17.68 6.80 8.82
N VAL A 206 17.02 7.44 9.75
CA VAL A 206 16.28 6.78 10.84
C VAL A 206 14.76 6.95 10.74
N ALA A 207 14.31 7.96 9.98
CA ALA A 207 12.89 8.12 9.67
C ALA A 207 12.71 8.90 8.37
N VAL A 208 11.57 8.68 7.72
CA VAL A 208 11.14 9.40 6.54
C VAL A 208 9.65 9.71 6.63
N GLY A 209 9.27 10.90 6.20
CA GLY A 209 7.89 11.30 5.99
C GLY A 209 7.71 11.77 4.55
N ILE A 210 6.80 11.14 3.83
CA ILE A 210 6.43 11.53 2.47
C ILE A 210 4.95 11.87 2.49
N SER A 211 4.63 13.12 2.15
CA SER A 211 3.26 13.57 1.98
C SER A 211 3.00 13.88 0.51
N MET A 212 1.77 13.73 0.10
CA MET A 212 1.33 14.00 -1.27
C MET A 212 0.07 14.87 -1.24
N ALA A 213 -0.05 15.78 -2.18
CA ALA A 213 -1.29 16.52 -2.38
C ALA A 213 -2.40 15.54 -2.81
N SER A 214 -3.59 15.67 -2.24
CA SER A 214 -4.74 14.88 -2.70
C SER A 214 -5.17 15.32 -4.09
N LEU A 215 -5.29 14.37 -4.99
CA LEU A 215 -5.85 14.57 -6.33
C LEU A 215 -7.32 14.16 -6.42
N SER A 216 -7.95 13.74 -5.32
CA SER A 216 -9.28 13.13 -5.29
C SER A 216 -10.36 13.99 -5.91
N GLU A 217 -10.43 15.28 -5.57
CA GLU A 217 -11.40 16.19 -6.16
C GLU A 217 -11.14 16.43 -7.66
N ALA A 218 -9.87 16.54 -8.06
CA ALA A 218 -9.50 16.72 -9.45
C ALA A 218 -9.91 15.50 -10.29
N LEU A 219 -9.62 14.30 -9.80
CA LEU A 219 -10.02 13.04 -10.43
C LEU A 219 -11.54 12.87 -10.50
N GLN A 220 -12.24 13.25 -9.46
CA GLN A 220 -13.71 13.24 -9.43
C GLN A 220 -14.28 14.20 -10.50
N LYS A 221 -13.78 15.44 -10.56
CA LYS A 221 -14.19 16.44 -11.58
C LYS A 221 -13.85 15.97 -13.00
N ALA A 222 -12.70 15.33 -13.19
CA ALA A 222 -12.28 14.75 -14.47
C ALA A 222 -12.99 13.43 -14.81
N LYS A 223 -13.86 12.89 -13.91
CA LYS A 223 -14.54 11.59 -14.08
C LYS A 223 -13.59 10.46 -14.40
N GLY A 224 -12.42 10.44 -13.74
CA GLY A 224 -11.38 9.44 -13.95
C GLY A 224 -10.62 9.58 -15.28
N LYS A 225 -10.80 10.65 -16.02
CA LYS A 225 -10.02 10.94 -17.23
C LYS A 225 -8.81 11.79 -16.83
N LEU A 226 -7.62 11.30 -17.14
CA LEU A 226 -6.33 11.99 -16.97
C LEU A 226 -5.81 12.41 -18.35
#